data_4cfc87b229368ec0f12f60f834977622
#
_entry.id   4cfc87b229368ec0f12f60f834977622
#
_cell.length_a   1.000
_cell.length_b   1.000
_cell.length_c   1.000
_cell.angle_alpha   90.00
_cell.angle_beta   90.00
_cell.angle_gamma   90.00
#
_symmetry.space_group_name_H-M   'P 1'
#
loop_
_entity.id
_entity.type
_entity.pdbx_description
1 polymer ?
#
loop_
_entity_poly.entity_id
_entity_poly.type
_entity_poly.pdbx_seq_one_letter_code
_entity_poly.pdbx_strand_id
1 'polypeptide(L)'
;MFDTPSTEFPEPADLTKVSSLIRSSLARLQQLDPLGGNLSWEEWVELFRRVLDETSIPIEEDRHQGVQVLDAMTARGRTVRALFVLGMNEKLFPRYVREDPFLRDRQRLILESTLGYKIDEKLGGHEEELLLFELLSRSATNRLYLSYQRADETGRVMAPSGFIAMAMHDPRFVGKPEETVPRRLTLRISAQPSIQDLLPAEELALGCLLQGHDALPVFDAMGRDRPLFEQGLATLKIIERESPELGPFDGMIGAQAPALPAATERSFSPTALERYATCPFQYFAEKILRLEPARRLHHDHLPPVTLGTLLHESLRVSYERLVLLQWPDDSLTEATVQFTVDAAVTDTFAAHAASQGTGHALLWTLAREQVTELVLAAVSYDQAEYQATGFRPLAFEASAQGIVPLESDASSVSLKIHGTLDRVDYRSEPPALRVVDYKFKQGSEIAAVDRNLALSAVRGFRLQPPLYALMTLPSLPAPTDVQLLFLAPQWNQPISRSTFDAGLWTGPTGDMIRQTLSTLIQGIARREFFILPDGYCDYCEFSGACRRHDAMAWWRSYRSPQARVLRKLRKQKVNDE
;
A
#
# COMPACT_ATOMS: atom_id res chain seq x y z
N MET A 1 33.60 -13.83 8.51
CA MET A 1 33.55 -15.16 7.90
C MET A 1 32.13 -15.60 8.03
N PHE A 2 31.28 -15.21 7.09
CA PHE A 2 29.92 -15.76 7.02
C PHE A 2 30.03 -16.94 6.08
N ASP A 3 29.85 -18.13 6.64
CA ASP A 3 29.75 -19.31 5.82
C ASP A 3 28.65 -19.11 4.79
N THR A 4 29.00 -19.29 3.52
CA THR A 4 27.99 -19.49 2.47
C THR A 4 27.08 -20.61 2.93
N PRO A 5 25.74 -20.47 2.83
CA PRO A 5 24.88 -21.60 3.12
C PRO A 5 25.31 -22.75 2.23
N SER A 6 25.90 -23.76 2.85
CA SER A 6 26.23 -25.01 2.18
C SER A 6 24.92 -25.52 1.59
N THR A 7 24.94 -25.88 0.32
CA THR A 7 23.87 -26.63 -0.34
C THR A 7 23.82 -28.08 0.17
N GLU A 8 24.35 -28.34 1.36
CA GLU A 8 24.23 -29.62 2.01
C GLU A 8 22.79 -29.82 2.49
N PHE A 9 22.19 -30.87 2.06
CA PHE A 9 20.89 -31.31 2.56
C PHE A 9 20.96 -31.40 4.10
N PRO A 10 19.92 -30.89 4.81
CA PRO A 10 19.92 -30.92 6.27
C PRO A 10 20.13 -32.34 6.78
N GLU A 11 20.94 -32.49 7.83
CA GLU A 11 21.21 -33.80 8.43
C GLU A 11 19.91 -34.48 8.89
N PRO A 12 19.85 -35.82 8.92
CA PRO A 12 18.65 -36.58 9.31
C PRO A 12 18.09 -36.17 10.69
N ALA A 13 18.97 -35.74 11.62
CA ALA A 13 18.58 -35.27 12.94
C ALA A 13 17.79 -33.94 12.88
N ASP A 14 18.14 -33.04 11.97
CA ASP A 14 17.43 -31.77 11.77
C ASP A 14 16.08 -31.96 11.12
N LEU A 15 15.97 -32.89 10.18
CA LEU A 15 14.69 -33.28 9.57
C LEU A 15 13.72 -33.85 10.61
N THR A 16 14.20 -34.59 11.59
CA THR A 16 13.38 -35.12 12.68
C THR A 16 12.88 -33.98 13.59
N LYS A 17 13.73 -33.00 13.92
CA LYS A 17 13.34 -31.80 14.69
C LYS A 17 12.29 -30.98 13.96
N VAL A 18 12.50 -30.70 12.67
CA VAL A 18 11.53 -29.97 11.83
C VAL A 18 10.20 -30.71 11.76
N SER A 19 10.22 -32.04 11.53
CA SER A 19 9.02 -32.86 11.50
C SER A 19 8.23 -32.83 12.81
N SER A 20 8.93 -32.90 13.96
CA SER A 20 8.31 -32.84 15.28
C SER A 20 7.68 -31.46 15.53
N LEU A 21 8.33 -30.40 15.09
CA LEU A 21 7.85 -29.03 15.21
C LEU A 21 6.60 -28.79 14.37
N ILE A 22 6.58 -29.26 13.11
CA ILE A 22 5.40 -29.20 12.25
C ILE A 22 4.23 -29.93 12.91
N ARG A 23 4.45 -31.14 13.42
CA ARG A 23 3.40 -31.93 14.10
C ARG A 23 2.87 -31.23 15.36
N SER A 24 3.75 -30.63 16.17
CA SER A 24 3.33 -29.89 17.36
C SER A 24 2.54 -28.64 17.00
N SER A 25 2.92 -27.93 15.92
CA SER A 25 2.19 -26.79 15.40
C SER A 25 0.79 -27.15 14.90
N LEU A 26 0.68 -28.28 14.18
CA LEU A 26 -0.61 -28.83 13.77
C LEU A 26 -1.48 -29.23 14.97
N ALA A 27 -0.90 -29.88 15.98
CA ALA A 27 -1.63 -30.25 17.20
C ALA A 27 -2.12 -29.02 17.99
N ARG A 28 -1.36 -27.92 17.99
CA ARG A 28 -1.83 -26.65 18.59
C ARG A 28 -3.00 -26.07 17.83
N LEU A 29 -3.00 -26.13 16.50
CA LEU A 29 -4.14 -25.68 15.69
C LEU A 29 -5.39 -26.52 15.92
N GLN A 30 -5.27 -27.85 16.07
CA GLN A 30 -6.40 -28.73 16.42
C GLN A 30 -7.07 -28.33 17.76
N GLN A 31 -6.34 -27.74 18.69
CA GLN A 31 -6.94 -27.24 19.95
C GLN A 31 -7.90 -26.09 19.74
N LEU A 32 -7.90 -25.44 18.57
CA LEU A 32 -8.81 -24.36 18.22
C LEU A 32 -10.14 -24.87 17.63
N ASP A 33 -10.22 -26.15 17.21
CA ASP A 33 -11.43 -26.75 16.64
C ASP A 33 -12.70 -26.55 17.51
N PRO A 34 -12.63 -26.65 18.86
CA PRO A 34 -13.81 -26.41 19.71
C PRO A 34 -14.34 -24.98 19.70
N LEU A 35 -13.53 -24.01 19.26
CA LEU A 35 -13.94 -22.59 19.17
C LEU A 35 -14.92 -22.34 18.01
N GLY A 36 -15.05 -23.31 17.10
CA GLY A 36 -16.01 -23.29 16.00
C GLY A 36 -15.61 -22.35 14.87
N GLY A 37 -16.06 -22.68 13.66
CA GLY A 37 -15.87 -21.90 12.45
C GLY A 37 -15.26 -22.74 11.35
N ASN A 38 -15.84 -22.71 10.16
CA ASN A 38 -15.23 -23.30 8.98
C ASN A 38 -14.22 -22.30 8.43
N LEU A 39 -12.95 -22.62 8.52
CA LEU A 39 -11.88 -21.87 7.86
C LEU A 39 -11.81 -22.26 6.39
N SER A 40 -11.62 -21.29 5.52
CA SER A 40 -11.21 -21.57 4.15
C SER A 40 -9.78 -22.15 4.14
N TRP A 41 -9.39 -22.82 3.07
CA TRP A 41 -8.02 -23.31 2.91
C TRP A 41 -6.98 -22.21 3.05
N GLU A 42 -7.26 -21.03 2.53
CA GLU A 42 -6.36 -19.86 2.57
C GLU A 42 -6.19 -19.33 3.99
N GLU A 43 -7.28 -19.22 4.76
CA GLU A 43 -7.24 -18.81 6.16
C GLU A 43 -6.49 -19.83 7.01
N TRP A 44 -6.70 -21.11 6.76
CA TRP A 44 -6.00 -22.18 7.46
C TRP A 44 -4.49 -22.14 7.18
N VAL A 45 -4.08 -21.99 5.91
CA VAL A 45 -2.67 -21.89 5.53
C VAL A 45 -2.00 -20.68 6.21
N GLU A 46 -2.68 -19.56 6.26
CA GLU A 46 -2.13 -18.37 6.90
C GLU A 46 -2.02 -18.52 8.42
N LEU A 47 -3.00 -19.15 9.05
CA LEU A 47 -2.94 -19.45 10.47
C LEU A 47 -1.78 -20.40 10.79
N PHE A 48 -1.60 -21.41 9.97
CA PHE A 48 -0.49 -22.36 10.09
C PHE A 48 0.86 -21.68 9.89
N ARG A 49 0.98 -20.83 8.88
CA ARG A 49 2.17 -20.03 8.63
C ARG A 49 2.52 -19.16 9.84
N ARG A 50 1.53 -18.50 10.43
CA ARG A 50 1.70 -17.69 11.65
C ARG A 50 2.23 -18.50 12.82
N VAL A 51 1.66 -19.69 13.06
CA VAL A 51 2.15 -20.58 14.11
C VAL A 51 3.59 -21.03 13.85
N LEU A 52 3.96 -21.27 12.59
CA LEU A 52 5.34 -21.59 12.22
C LEU A 52 6.27 -20.39 12.41
N ASP A 53 5.88 -19.19 12.03
CA ASP A 53 6.69 -17.97 12.19
C ASP A 53 6.96 -17.63 13.68
N GLU A 54 6.03 -17.97 14.56
CA GLU A 54 6.19 -17.85 16.02
C GLU A 54 7.02 -18.97 16.64
N THR A 55 7.32 -20.03 15.88
CA THR A 55 8.00 -21.20 16.39
C THR A 55 9.46 -21.19 15.96
N SER A 56 10.37 -21.10 16.90
CA SER A 56 11.82 -21.18 16.66
C SER A 56 12.35 -22.59 16.92
N ILE A 57 13.22 -23.08 16.04
CA ILE A 57 14.00 -24.30 16.29
C ILE A 57 15.16 -23.86 17.18
N PRO A 58 15.29 -24.40 18.41
CA PRO A 58 16.47 -24.12 19.21
C PRO A 58 17.69 -24.72 18.51
N ILE A 59 18.55 -23.88 17.99
CA ILE A 59 19.87 -24.32 17.52
C ILE A 59 20.69 -24.65 18.78
N GLU A 60 21.04 -25.91 18.96
CA GLU A 60 21.88 -26.39 20.06
C GLU A 60 23.36 -26.05 19.86
N GLU A 61 23.68 -25.05 19.05
CA GLU A 61 25.02 -24.54 18.93
C GLU A 61 25.46 -23.85 20.21
N ASP A 62 26.74 -24.05 20.54
CA ASP A 62 27.42 -23.56 21.72
C ASP A 62 27.06 -22.09 22.01
N ARG A 63 26.03 -21.86 22.84
CA ARG A 63 25.43 -20.56 23.15
C ARG A 63 26.41 -19.53 23.75
N HIS A 64 27.67 -19.92 23.87
CA HIS A 64 28.73 -19.13 24.50
C HIS A 64 29.81 -18.66 23.51
N GLN A 65 29.76 -19.08 22.25
CA GLN A 65 30.71 -18.64 21.21
C GLN A 65 30.07 -17.67 20.22
N GLY A 66 30.80 -16.61 19.88
CA GLY A 66 30.35 -15.64 18.87
C GLY A 66 29.60 -14.43 19.42
N VAL A 67 29.00 -13.67 18.53
CA VAL A 67 28.18 -12.48 18.82
C VAL A 67 26.77 -12.90 19.17
N GLN A 68 26.30 -12.55 20.35
CA GLN A 68 24.95 -12.82 20.81
C GLN A 68 24.04 -11.62 20.46
N VAL A 69 22.91 -11.87 19.79
CA VAL A 69 21.86 -10.88 19.55
C VAL A 69 20.69 -11.21 20.46
N LEU A 70 20.38 -10.29 21.37
CA LEU A 70 19.41 -10.50 22.44
C LEU A 70 18.49 -9.27 22.53
N ASP A 71 17.28 -9.46 23.02
CA ASP A 71 16.48 -8.33 23.50
C ASP A 71 17.03 -7.79 24.82
N ALA A 72 16.69 -6.55 25.16
CA ALA A 72 17.23 -5.87 26.33
C ALA A 72 16.94 -6.59 27.67
N MET A 73 15.75 -7.22 27.79
CA MET A 73 15.34 -7.95 28.98
C MET A 73 16.15 -9.24 29.14
N THR A 74 16.39 -9.95 28.05
CA THR A 74 17.20 -11.18 28.03
C THR A 74 18.69 -10.88 28.25
N ALA A 75 19.17 -9.71 27.82
CA ALA A 75 20.57 -9.29 27.98
C ALA A 75 20.89 -8.79 29.38
N ARG A 76 19.92 -8.39 30.20
CA ARG A 76 20.12 -7.88 31.55
C ARG A 76 20.83 -8.91 32.44
N GLY A 77 21.77 -8.42 33.26
CA GLY A 77 22.52 -9.25 34.22
C GLY A 77 23.55 -10.18 33.58
N ARG A 78 23.76 -10.12 32.25
CA ARG A 78 24.87 -10.83 31.60
C ARG A 78 26.10 -9.95 31.60
N THR A 79 27.27 -10.56 31.71
CA THR A 79 28.55 -9.85 31.65
C THR A 79 29.23 -10.14 30.32
N VAL A 80 29.52 -9.10 29.53
CA VAL A 80 30.16 -9.19 28.23
C VAL A 80 31.31 -8.20 28.11
N ARG A 81 32.30 -8.49 27.26
CA ARG A 81 33.42 -7.56 27.05
C ARG A 81 32.98 -6.31 26.30
N ALA A 82 32.17 -6.47 25.28
CA ALA A 82 31.62 -5.38 24.48
C ALA A 82 30.11 -5.56 24.33
N LEU A 83 29.37 -4.49 24.60
CA LEU A 83 27.91 -4.46 24.43
C LEU A 83 27.54 -3.38 23.42
N PHE A 84 26.72 -3.75 22.46
CA PHE A 84 26.12 -2.85 21.47
C PHE A 84 24.64 -2.72 21.78
N VAL A 85 24.18 -1.55 22.20
CA VAL A 85 22.78 -1.26 22.43
C VAL A 85 22.26 -0.48 21.21
N LEU A 86 21.37 -1.10 20.45
CA LEU A 86 20.81 -0.55 19.22
C LEU A 86 19.46 0.09 19.47
N GLY A 87 19.08 1.06 18.62
CA GLY A 87 17.74 1.68 18.69
C GLY A 87 17.55 2.63 19.86
N MET A 88 18.61 3.32 20.30
CA MET A 88 18.56 4.31 21.38
C MET A 88 17.89 5.61 20.94
N ASN A 89 16.65 5.51 20.46
CA ASN A 89 15.83 6.66 20.07
C ASN A 89 14.76 6.98 21.10
N GLU A 90 14.37 8.25 21.18
CA GLU A 90 13.25 8.68 22.01
C GLU A 90 11.99 7.88 21.67
N LYS A 91 11.27 7.41 22.68
CA LYS A 91 10.06 6.56 22.57
C LYS A 91 10.28 5.11 22.10
N LEU A 92 11.51 4.73 21.73
CA LEU A 92 11.88 3.34 21.47
C LEU A 92 12.60 2.72 22.68
N PHE A 93 13.64 3.41 23.18
CA PHE A 93 14.29 3.06 24.44
C PHE A 93 14.80 4.34 25.11
N PRO A 94 14.16 4.83 26.19
CA PRO A 94 13.05 4.21 26.92
C PRO A 94 11.77 4.11 26.09
N ARG A 95 11.01 3.04 26.32
CA ARG A 95 9.70 2.86 25.68
C ARG A 95 8.75 3.95 26.15
N TYR A 96 7.93 4.44 25.23
CA TYR A 96 6.90 5.40 25.59
C TYR A 96 5.77 4.70 26.33
N VAL A 97 5.73 4.87 27.64
CA VAL A 97 4.68 4.32 28.49
C VAL A 97 3.45 5.21 28.40
N ARG A 98 2.33 4.65 28.00
CA ARG A 98 1.02 5.31 28.00
C ARG A 98 0.17 4.74 29.12
N GLU A 99 -0.54 5.62 29.80
CA GLU A 99 -1.61 5.22 30.69
C GLU A 99 -2.71 4.49 29.91
N ASP A 100 -3.24 3.43 30.48
CA ASP A 100 -4.37 2.70 29.87
C ASP A 100 -5.62 3.59 29.85
N PRO A 101 -6.27 3.81 28.70
CA PRO A 101 -7.43 4.69 28.61
C PRO A 101 -8.64 4.19 29.39
N PHE A 102 -8.78 2.87 29.61
CA PHE A 102 -9.89 2.25 30.33
C PHE A 102 -9.60 2.06 31.81
N LEU A 103 -8.34 1.82 32.20
CA LEU A 103 -7.93 1.58 33.58
C LEU A 103 -6.69 2.43 33.91
N ARG A 104 -6.95 3.71 34.22
CA ARG A 104 -5.91 4.70 34.55
C ARG A 104 -5.27 4.37 35.91
N ASP A 105 -4.05 4.85 36.12
CA ASP A 105 -3.28 4.56 37.33
C ASP A 105 -4.02 4.98 38.62
N ARG A 106 -4.76 6.09 38.59
CA ARG A 106 -5.64 6.48 39.69
C ARG A 106 -6.69 5.42 40.01
N GLN A 107 -7.26 4.79 38.98
CA GLN A 107 -8.26 3.73 39.16
C GLN A 107 -7.61 2.43 39.68
N ARG A 108 -6.36 2.16 39.25
CA ARG A 108 -5.56 1.02 39.74
C ARG A 108 -5.31 1.14 41.23
N LEU A 109 -4.90 2.31 41.72
CA LEU A 109 -4.71 2.58 43.15
C LEU A 109 -6.01 2.41 43.95
N ILE A 110 -7.15 2.86 43.41
CA ILE A 110 -8.44 2.66 44.07
C ILE A 110 -8.81 1.17 44.12
N LEU A 111 -8.62 0.44 43.04
CA LEU A 111 -8.87 -1.00 42.99
C LEU A 111 -7.93 -1.76 43.91
N GLU A 112 -6.63 -1.40 43.95
CA GLU A 112 -5.68 -2.00 44.86
C GLU A 112 -6.12 -1.84 46.34
N SER A 113 -6.53 -0.62 46.71
CA SER A 113 -7.02 -0.36 48.07
C SER A 113 -8.31 -1.11 48.40
N THR A 114 -9.14 -1.42 47.38
CA THR A 114 -10.43 -2.09 47.56
C THR A 114 -10.30 -3.61 47.52
N LEU A 115 -9.46 -4.12 46.62
CA LEU A 115 -9.28 -5.56 46.37
C LEU A 115 -8.21 -6.20 47.22
N GLY A 116 -7.30 -5.40 47.82
CA GLY A 116 -6.25 -5.86 48.72
C GLY A 116 -5.07 -6.55 48.04
N TYR A 117 -4.94 -6.49 46.73
CA TYR A 117 -3.76 -6.97 45.99
C TYR A 117 -3.22 -5.92 45.04
N LYS A 118 -1.91 -5.93 44.80
CA LYS A 118 -1.23 -4.93 44.00
C LYS A 118 -1.61 -5.01 42.53
N ILE A 119 -1.96 -3.86 41.96
CA ILE A 119 -2.14 -3.65 40.54
C ILE A 119 -1.11 -2.61 40.10
N ASP A 120 -0.12 -3.03 39.28
CA ASP A 120 0.98 -2.17 38.92
C ASP A 120 0.53 -0.94 38.13
N GLU A 121 1.02 0.23 38.53
CA GLU A 121 0.82 1.47 37.82
C GLU A 121 1.56 1.45 36.47
N LYS A 122 0.94 1.97 35.41
CA LYS A 122 1.58 2.00 34.09
C LYS A 122 2.64 3.08 33.97
N LEU A 123 2.44 4.25 34.56
CA LEU A 123 3.39 5.37 34.47
C LEU A 123 4.70 5.12 35.23
N GLY A 124 4.72 4.20 36.20
CA GLY A 124 5.94 3.71 36.86
C GLY A 124 6.92 3.01 35.92
N GLY A 125 6.49 2.59 34.73
CA GLY A 125 7.34 1.90 33.76
C GLY A 125 8.56 2.70 33.26
N HIS A 126 8.62 4.02 33.47
CA HIS A 126 9.82 4.81 33.15
C HIS A 126 11.00 4.49 34.09
N GLU A 127 10.73 4.26 35.34
CA GLU A 127 11.75 3.85 36.33
C GLU A 127 12.28 2.45 36.02
N GLU A 128 11.41 1.56 35.53
CA GLU A 128 11.80 0.22 35.06
C GLU A 128 12.74 0.28 33.84
N GLU A 129 12.43 1.16 32.87
CA GLU A 129 13.28 1.39 31.70
C GLU A 129 14.64 1.97 32.08
N LEU A 130 14.68 2.90 33.06
CA LEU A 130 15.92 3.44 33.59
C LEU A 130 16.76 2.36 34.29
N LEU A 131 16.12 1.53 35.11
CA LEU A 131 16.82 0.41 35.78
C LEU A 131 17.35 -0.58 34.74
N LEU A 132 16.56 -0.90 33.71
CA LEU A 132 16.99 -1.79 32.63
C LEU A 132 18.23 -1.21 31.90
N PHE A 133 18.22 0.08 31.57
CA PHE A 133 19.38 0.73 30.97
C PHE A 133 20.62 0.71 31.87
N GLU A 134 20.45 0.94 33.16
CA GLU A 134 21.55 0.86 34.11
C GLU A 134 22.14 -0.55 34.22
N LEU A 135 21.30 -1.58 34.27
CA LEU A 135 21.74 -2.98 34.26
C LEU A 135 22.49 -3.33 32.97
N LEU A 136 21.99 -2.90 31.82
CA LEU A 136 22.64 -3.10 30.52
C LEU A 136 23.98 -2.36 30.46
N SER A 137 24.05 -1.11 30.91
CA SER A 137 25.27 -0.32 30.87
C SER A 137 26.37 -0.92 31.74
N ARG A 138 25.99 -1.56 32.85
CA ARG A 138 26.92 -2.29 33.75
C ARG A 138 27.32 -3.67 33.23
N SER A 139 26.61 -4.20 32.24
CA SER A 139 26.95 -5.51 31.66
C SER A 139 28.22 -5.48 30.82
N ALA A 140 28.63 -4.33 30.31
CA ALA A 140 29.85 -4.15 29.52
C ALA A 140 31.07 -3.97 30.44
N THR A 141 32.07 -4.86 30.35
CA THR A 141 33.30 -4.76 31.15
C THR A 141 34.37 -3.92 30.48
N ASN A 142 34.37 -3.77 29.17
CA ASN A 142 35.40 -3.05 28.42
C ASN A 142 34.82 -1.92 27.55
N ARG A 143 33.81 -2.20 26.71
CA ARG A 143 33.26 -1.23 25.77
C ARG A 143 31.75 -1.28 25.72
N LEU A 144 31.14 -0.10 25.80
CA LEU A 144 29.71 0.11 25.58
C LEU A 144 29.50 0.98 24.31
N TYR A 145 28.74 0.47 23.35
CA TYR A 145 28.35 1.19 22.15
C TYR A 145 26.86 1.47 22.20
N LEU A 146 26.49 2.73 22.14
CA LEU A 146 25.09 3.17 22.07
C LEU A 146 24.85 3.74 20.68
N SER A 147 23.83 3.23 19.99
CA SER A 147 23.51 3.72 18.65
C SER A 147 22.03 4.09 18.49
N TYR A 148 21.78 5.15 17.74
CA TYR A 148 20.46 5.61 17.41
C TYR A 148 20.36 5.97 15.93
N GLN A 149 19.14 5.96 15.40
CA GLN A 149 18.86 6.38 14.03
C GLN A 149 18.59 7.88 14.01
N ARG A 150 19.25 8.62 13.11
CA ARG A 150 19.03 10.05 12.91
C ARG A 150 17.78 10.35 12.11
N ALA A 151 17.32 9.41 11.32
CA ALA A 151 16.09 9.50 10.54
C ALA A 151 15.45 8.12 10.37
N ASP A 152 14.13 8.10 10.25
CA ASP A 152 13.39 6.90 9.89
C ASP A 152 13.49 6.58 8.38
N GLU A 153 12.79 5.54 7.94
CA GLU A 153 12.79 5.11 6.53
C GLU A 153 12.19 6.14 5.57
N THR A 154 11.39 7.07 6.08
CA THR A 154 10.78 8.15 5.29
C THR A 154 11.64 9.41 5.24
N GLY A 155 12.79 9.42 5.96
CA GLY A 155 13.68 10.56 6.09
C GLY A 155 13.26 11.57 7.18
N ARG A 156 12.26 11.24 8.01
CA ARG A 156 11.85 12.06 9.15
C ARG A 156 12.91 11.97 10.25
N VAL A 157 13.33 13.11 10.77
CA VAL A 157 14.33 13.19 11.82
C VAL A 157 13.82 12.51 13.09
N MET A 158 14.65 11.66 13.68
CA MET A 158 14.42 10.97 14.95
C MET A 158 15.35 11.54 16.03
N ALA A 159 14.80 11.78 17.21
CA ALA A 159 15.57 12.24 18.35
C ALA A 159 16.31 11.08 19.05
N PRO A 160 17.54 11.32 19.55
CA PRO A 160 18.23 10.35 20.39
C PRO A 160 17.53 10.19 21.74
N SER A 161 17.71 9.04 22.35
CA SER A 161 17.28 8.76 23.72
C SER A 161 18.00 9.65 24.74
N GLY A 162 17.28 10.12 25.76
CA GLY A 162 17.88 10.82 26.89
C GLY A 162 18.92 9.99 27.67
N PHE A 163 18.84 8.66 27.59
CA PHE A 163 19.82 7.76 28.20
C PHE A 163 21.21 7.86 27.57
N ILE A 164 21.32 8.28 26.29
CA ILE A 164 22.62 8.56 25.67
C ILE A 164 23.29 9.74 26.39
N ALA A 165 22.55 10.82 26.61
CA ALA A 165 23.08 11.99 27.34
C ALA A 165 23.48 11.62 28.78
N MET A 166 22.68 10.79 29.44
CA MET A 166 23.03 10.28 30.78
C MET A 166 24.34 9.50 30.76
N ALA A 167 24.51 8.57 29.79
CA ALA A 167 25.75 7.80 29.67
C ALA A 167 26.96 8.69 29.36
N MET A 168 26.82 9.72 28.56
CA MET A 168 27.92 10.67 28.26
C MET A 168 28.37 11.49 29.47
N HIS A 169 27.51 11.72 30.45
CA HIS A 169 27.86 12.44 31.69
C HIS A 169 28.25 11.51 32.84
N ASP A 170 28.16 10.19 32.64
CA ASP A 170 28.52 9.22 33.67
C ASP A 170 30.05 9.05 33.75
N PRO A 171 30.67 9.36 34.91
CA PRO A 171 32.13 9.29 35.07
C PRO A 171 32.72 7.89 34.87
N ARG A 172 31.91 6.83 34.88
CA ARG A 172 32.35 5.46 34.57
C ARG A 172 32.79 5.28 33.13
N PHE A 173 32.33 6.16 32.22
CA PHE A 173 32.61 6.04 30.79
C PHE A 173 33.54 7.17 30.33
N VAL A 174 34.66 6.80 29.73
CA VAL A 174 35.51 7.75 29.00
C VAL A 174 34.89 7.88 27.58
N GLY A 175 34.04 8.87 27.41
CA GLY A 175 33.30 9.06 26.18
C GLY A 175 34.20 9.37 24.98
N LYS A 176 33.90 8.75 23.84
CA LYS A 176 34.36 9.20 22.53
C LYS A 176 33.30 10.13 21.92
N PRO A 177 33.70 11.07 21.06
CA PRO A 177 32.71 11.92 20.34
C PRO A 177 31.74 11.06 19.52
N GLU A 178 30.56 11.60 19.36
CA GLU A 178 29.51 10.99 18.52
C GLU A 178 30.01 10.83 17.07
N GLU A 179 29.91 9.64 16.56
CA GLU A 179 30.25 9.32 15.16
C GLU A 179 28.98 9.02 14.35
N THR A 180 28.83 9.67 13.22
CA THR A 180 27.74 9.40 12.30
C THR A 180 28.18 8.35 11.27
N VAL A 181 27.53 7.17 11.30
CA VAL A 181 27.75 6.13 10.30
C VAL A 181 26.73 6.28 9.17
N PRO A 182 27.14 6.62 7.95
CA PRO A 182 26.23 6.74 6.82
C PRO A 182 25.54 5.40 6.53
N ARG A 183 24.23 5.43 6.21
CA ARG A 183 23.48 4.23 5.82
C ARG A 183 23.99 3.64 4.51
N ARG A 184 24.41 4.49 3.56
CA ARG A 184 24.91 4.04 2.27
C ARG A 184 26.32 3.47 2.41
N LEU A 185 26.48 2.25 1.92
CA LEU A 185 27.75 1.54 1.94
C LEU A 185 28.86 2.36 1.25
N THR A 186 28.59 2.95 0.10
CA THR A 186 29.54 3.78 -0.65
C THR A 186 29.99 5.02 0.13
N LEU A 187 29.08 5.73 0.80
CA LEU A 187 29.42 6.89 1.64
C LEU A 187 30.20 6.46 2.89
N ARG A 188 29.85 5.33 3.47
CA ARG A 188 30.56 4.76 4.62
C ARG A 188 32.01 4.42 4.24
N ILE A 189 32.20 3.73 3.13
CA ILE A 189 33.53 3.35 2.65
C ILE A 189 34.35 4.59 2.26
N SER A 190 33.75 5.58 1.60
CA SER A 190 34.43 6.82 1.21
C SER A 190 34.83 7.68 2.41
N ALA A 191 34.11 7.59 3.53
CA ALA A 191 34.38 8.33 4.76
C ALA A 191 35.47 7.69 5.64
N GLN A 192 35.87 6.46 5.37
CA GLN A 192 36.86 5.75 6.16
C GLN A 192 38.28 6.17 5.78
N PRO A 193 39.09 6.66 6.71
CA PRO A 193 40.42 7.19 6.42
C PRO A 193 41.47 6.10 6.14
N SER A 194 41.20 4.84 6.44
CA SER A 194 42.17 3.76 6.30
C SER A 194 41.53 2.47 5.80
N ILE A 195 42.22 1.81 4.87
CA ILE A 195 41.87 0.47 4.37
C ILE A 195 41.86 -0.56 5.51
N GLN A 196 42.64 -0.34 6.57
CA GLN A 196 42.71 -1.23 7.74
C GLN A 196 41.43 -1.25 8.58
N ASP A 197 40.57 -0.25 8.41
CA ASP A 197 39.26 -0.16 9.08
C ASP A 197 38.13 -0.84 8.27
N LEU A 198 38.42 -1.31 7.06
CA LEU A 198 37.50 -2.06 6.20
C LEU A 198 37.50 -3.53 6.60
N LEU A 199 36.36 -4.04 6.92
CA LEU A 199 36.22 -5.27 7.63
C LEU A 199 35.95 -6.50 6.77
N PRO A 200 34.94 -6.58 5.92
CA PRO A 200 34.80 -7.69 4.99
C PRO A 200 35.62 -7.47 3.73
N ALA A 201 36.07 -8.55 3.12
CA ALA A 201 36.82 -8.48 1.88
C ALA A 201 36.03 -7.81 0.73
N GLU A 202 34.71 -7.93 0.74
CA GLU A 202 33.80 -7.25 -0.19
C GLU A 202 33.82 -5.72 -0.02
N GLU A 203 33.85 -5.22 1.20
CA GLU A 203 33.96 -3.78 1.49
C GLU A 203 35.32 -3.24 1.07
N LEU A 204 36.38 -4.01 1.28
CA LEU A 204 37.74 -3.68 0.82
C LEU A 204 37.78 -3.59 -0.71
N ALA A 205 37.25 -4.58 -1.42
CA ALA A 205 37.20 -4.59 -2.87
C ALA A 205 36.42 -3.39 -3.40
N LEU A 206 35.24 -3.12 -2.83
CA LEU A 206 34.41 -1.97 -3.20
C LEU A 206 35.13 -0.65 -2.90
N GLY A 207 35.81 -0.55 -1.74
CA GLY A 207 36.60 0.63 -1.38
C GLY A 207 37.72 0.90 -2.37
N CYS A 208 38.49 -0.12 -2.75
CA CYS A 208 39.52 -0.03 -3.78
C CYS A 208 38.94 0.52 -5.10
N LEU A 209 37.83 -0.03 -5.59
CA LEU A 209 37.20 0.40 -6.84
C LEU A 209 36.66 1.82 -6.79
N LEU A 210 36.04 2.22 -5.70
CA LEU A 210 35.53 3.58 -5.52
C LEU A 210 36.63 4.63 -5.46
N GLN A 211 37.83 4.25 -4.97
CA GLN A 211 39.01 5.10 -4.94
C GLN A 211 39.84 5.02 -6.23
N GLY A 212 39.43 4.23 -7.21
CA GLY A 212 40.14 4.05 -8.47
C GLY A 212 41.36 3.10 -8.41
N HIS A 213 41.45 2.32 -7.31
CA HIS A 213 42.50 1.30 -7.16
C HIS A 213 42.09 -0.03 -7.81
N ASP A 214 43.08 -0.85 -8.14
CA ASP A 214 42.81 -2.21 -8.63
C ASP A 214 42.33 -3.12 -7.49
N ALA A 215 41.11 -3.58 -7.62
CA ALA A 215 40.50 -4.53 -6.67
C ALA A 215 40.66 -5.99 -7.12
N LEU A 216 41.28 -6.26 -8.26
CA LEU A 216 41.43 -7.62 -8.82
C LEU A 216 42.06 -8.60 -7.83
N PRO A 217 43.18 -8.23 -7.14
CA PRO A 217 43.79 -9.16 -6.20
C PRO A 217 42.85 -9.57 -5.03
N VAL A 218 41.95 -8.65 -4.63
CA VAL A 218 40.97 -8.94 -3.57
C VAL A 218 39.90 -9.89 -4.07
N PHE A 219 39.42 -9.68 -5.31
CA PHE A 219 38.45 -10.57 -5.95
C PHE A 219 38.97 -11.98 -6.18
N ASP A 220 40.19 -12.07 -6.72
CA ASP A 220 40.83 -13.35 -6.99
C ASP A 220 41.04 -14.14 -5.68
N ALA A 221 41.41 -13.44 -4.60
CA ALA A 221 41.55 -14.05 -3.29
C ALA A 221 40.19 -14.53 -2.69
N MET A 222 39.09 -13.91 -3.09
CA MET A 222 37.74 -14.28 -2.63
C MET A 222 37.11 -15.41 -3.46
N GLY A 223 37.68 -15.78 -4.61
CA GLY A 223 37.06 -16.75 -5.52
C GLY A 223 35.68 -16.33 -6.05
N ARG A 224 35.42 -15.02 -6.14
CA ARG A 224 34.11 -14.46 -6.53
C ARG A 224 34.02 -14.22 -8.06
N ASP A 225 32.78 -14.21 -8.57
CA ASP A 225 32.48 -13.90 -9.96
C ASP A 225 32.72 -12.41 -10.25
N ARG A 226 33.89 -12.12 -10.81
CA ARG A 226 34.35 -10.77 -11.14
C ARG A 226 33.41 -10.01 -12.10
N PRO A 227 32.93 -10.59 -13.22
CA PRO A 227 32.01 -9.91 -14.11
C PRO A 227 30.72 -9.43 -13.42
N LEU A 228 30.15 -10.24 -12.55
CA LEU A 228 28.95 -9.90 -11.79
C LEU A 228 29.21 -8.70 -10.85
N PHE A 229 30.36 -8.67 -10.22
CA PHE A 229 30.72 -7.55 -9.33
C PHE A 229 30.96 -6.25 -10.11
N GLU A 230 31.70 -6.28 -11.22
CA GLU A 230 31.94 -5.11 -12.08
C GLU A 230 30.61 -4.54 -12.61
N GLN A 231 29.68 -5.42 -13.01
CA GLN A 231 28.33 -5.04 -13.40
C GLN A 231 27.55 -4.42 -12.23
N GLY A 232 27.64 -4.99 -11.03
CA GLY A 232 27.04 -4.45 -9.82
C GLY A 232 27.57 -3.06 -9.48
N LEU A 233 28.87 -2.86 -9.56
CA LEU A 233 29.50 -1.56 -9.32
C LEU A 233 29.09 -0.52 -10.38
N ALA A 234 29.06 -0.88 -11.66
CA ALA A 234 28.58 -0.01 -12.72
C ALA A 234 27.12 0.41 -12.48
N THR A 235 26.29 -0.55 -12.08
CA THR A 235 24.90 -0.30 -11.69
C THR A 235 24.81 0.66 -10.51
N LEU A 236 25.61 0.44 -9.47
CA LEU A 236 25.62 1.30 -8.28
C LEU A 236 26.01 2.74 -8.65
N LYS A 237 27.04 2.94 -9.47
CA LYS A 237 27.45 4.26 -9.96
C LYS A 237 26.31 4.97 -10.72
N ILE A 238 25.53 4.23 -11.50
CA ILE A 238 24.36 4.79 -12.20
C ILE A 238 23.26 5.17 -11.21
N ILE A 239 23.00 4.32 -10.20
CA ILE A 239 21.97 4.55 -9.18
C ILE A 239 22.31 5.76 -8.30
N GLU A 240 23.56 5.93 -7.93
CA GLU A 240 24.01 6.98 -7.01
C GLU A 240 24.47 8.28 -7.70
N ARG A 241 24.41 8.35 -9.02
CA ARG A 241 24.83 9.55 -9.76
C ARG A 241 24.06 10.80 -9.30
N GLU A 242 24.75 11.90 -9.16
CA GLU A 242 24.20 13.23 -8.88
C GLU A 242 23.77 13.94 -10.18
N SER A 243 22.76 13.41 -10.85
CA SER A 243 22.15 14.00 -12.04
C SER A 243 20.63 14.07 -11.87
N PRO A 244 19.97 15.17 -12.24
CA PRO A 244 18.50 15.27 -12.20
C PRO A 244 17.81 14.44 -13.29
N GLU A 245 18.56 13.85 -14.21
CA GLU A 245 18.03 13.03 -15.28
C GLU A 245 17.65 11.65 -14.77
N LEU A 246 16.45 11.18 -15.14
CA LEU A 246 16.03 9.81 -14.88
C LEU A 246 16.76 8.83 -15.80
N GLY A 247 17.09 7.67 -15.26
CA GLY A 247 17.78 6.61 -16.00
C GLY A 247 17.01 5.29 -15.98
N PRO A 248 17.61 4.22 -16.54
CA PRO A 248 16.98 2.90 -16.59
C PRO A 248 16.52 2.39 -15.21
N PHE A 249 17.33 2.63 -14.17
CA PHE A 249 17.02 2.24 -12.79
C PHE A 249 16.05 3.18 -12.07
N ASP A 250 15.64 4.27 -12.72
CA ASP A 250 14.62 5.19 -12.25
C ASP A 250 13.28 5.00 -13.00
N GLY A 251 13.16 3.92 -13.80
CA GLY A 251 11.96 3.59 -14.54
C GLY A 251 11.90 4.10 -15.99
N MET A 252 13.02 4.63 -16.52
CA MET A 252 13.15 5.00 -17.95
C MET A 252 13.60 3.79 -18.74
N ILE A 253 12.69 2.87 -19.05
CA ILE A 253 13.02 1.58 -19.62
C ILE A 253 13.39 1.70 -21.11
N GLY A 254 12.80 2.64 -21.84
CA GLY A 254 13.15 2.95 -23.23
C GLY A 254 13.05 1.75 -24.19
N ALA A 255 13.98 1.70 -25.14
CA ALA A 255 14.02 0.65 -26.16
C ALA A 255 14.51 -0.73 -25.66
N GLN A 256 15.08 -0.79 -24.45
CA GLN A 256 15.61 -2.03 -23.87
C GLN A 256 14.52 -2.96 -23.29
N ALA A 257 13.29 -2.48 -23.18
CA ALA A 257 12.20 -3.33 -22.70
C ALA A 257 11.78 -4.35 -23.75
N PRO A 258 11.32 -5.55 -23.33
CA PRO A 258 10.66 -6.47 -24.24
C PRO A 258 9.54 -5.76 -25.00
N ALA A 259 9.28 -6.18 -26.23
CA ALA A 259 8.34 -5.54 -27.15
C ALA A 259 6.95 -5.39 -26.51
N LEU A 260 6.71 -4.25 -25.87
CA LEU A 260 5.36 -3.87 -25.50
C LEU A 260 4.65 -3.43 -26.78
N PRO A 261 3.43 -3.91 -27.07
CA PRO A 261 2.65 -3.45 -28.21
C PRO A 261 2.57 -1.92 -28.23
N ALA A 262 2.55 -1.32 -29.43
CA ALA A 262 2.45 0.13 -29.55
C ALA A 262 1.21 0.64 -28.79
N ALA A 263 1.29 1.81 -28.17
CA ALA A 263 0.17 2.40 -27.43
C ALA A 263 -1.07 2.58 -28.31
N THR A 264 -0.88 2.78 -29.61
CA THR A 264 -1.95 2.90 -30.61
C THR A 264 -2.68 1.58 -30.92
N GLU A 265 -2.04 0.44 -30.63
CA GLU A 265 -2.61 -0.89 -30.84
C GLU A 265 -3.38 -1.38 -29.62
N ARG A 266 -3.18 -0.75 -28.48
CA ARG A 266 -3.82 -1.11 -27.22
C ARG A 266 -5.12 -0.35 -27.01
N SER A 267 -6.06 -1.01 -26.34
CA SER A 267 -7.21 -0.35 -25.74
C SER A 267 -6.94 -0.14 -24.27
N PHE A 268 -7.30 1.03 -23.73
CA PHE A 268 -7.04 1.41 -22.34
C PHE A 268 -8.33 1.51 -21.54
N SER A 269 -8.30 0.99 -20.31
CA SER A 269 -9.34 1.30 -19.35
C SER A 269 -9.08 2.67 -18.71
N PRO A 270 -10.13 3.42 -18.33
CA PRO A 270 -9.98 4.70 -17.61
C PRO A 270 -9.11 4.57 -16.36
N THR A 271 -9.34 3.52 -15.58
CA THR A 271 -8.59 3.25 -14.35
C THR A 271 -7.09 3.01 -14.60
N ALA A 272 -6.72 2.40 -15.73
CA ALA A 272 -5.31 2.24 -16.09
C ALA A 272 -4.62 3.58 -16.35
N LEU A 273 -5.31 4.52 -17.00
CA LEU A 273 -4.80 5.87 -17.25
C LEU A 273 -4.73 6.69 -15.95
N GLU A 274 -5.74 6.60 -15.08
CA GLU A 274 -5.72 7.20 -13.75
C GLU A 274 -4.55 6.68 -12.90
N ARG A 275 -4.26 5.37 -12.98
CA ARG A 275 -3.13 4.76 -12.29
C ARG A 275 -1.79 5.34 -12.79
N TYR A 276 -1.64 5.52 -14.10
CA TYR A 276 -0.43 6.15 -14.66
C TYR A 276 -0.32 7.62 -14.24
N ALA A 277 -1.41 8.37 -14.27
CA ALA A 277 -1.46 9.76 -13.83
C ALA A 277 -1.13 9.90 -12.34
N THR A 278 -1.55 8.92 -11.51
CA THR A 278 -1.22 8.86 -10.09
C THR A 278 0.27 8.56 -9.89
N CYS A 279 0.78 7.49 -10.49
CA CYS A 279 2.19 7.15 -10.44
C CYS A 279 2.56 6.22 -11.59
N PRO A 280 3.43 6.64 -12.52
CA PRO A 280 3.88 5.79 -13.62
C PRO A 280 4.43 4.42 -13.16
N PHE A 281 5.11 4.38 -12.02
CA PHE A 281 5.59 3.13 -11.44
C PHE A 281 4.46 2.20 -10.98
N GLN A 282 3.38 2.72 -10.39
CA GLN A 282 2.22 1.89 -10.02
C GLN A 282 1.57 1.26 -11.27
N TYR A 283 1.42 2.04 -12.34
CA TYR A 283 0.92 1.51 -13.61
C TYR A 283 1.82 0.39 -14.13
N PHE A 284 3.14 0.57 -14.08
CA PHE A 284 4.11 -0.43 -14.50
C PHE A 284 3.98 -1.72 -13.67
N ALA A 285 3.96 -1.58 -12.35
CA ALA A 285 3.82 -2.71 -11.44
C ALA A 285 2.52 -3.50 -11.69
N GLU A 286 1.39 -2.81 -11.75
CA GLU A 286 0.08 -3.44 -11.86
C GLU A 286 -0.25 -3.91 -13.29
N LYS A 287 -0.06 -3.03 -14.31
CA LYS A 287 -0.57 -3.30 -15.66
C LYS A 287 0.45 -3.95 -16.58
N ILE A 288 1.75 -3.74 -16.33
CA ILE A 288 2.81 -4.31 -17.16
C ILE A 288 3.39 -5.57 -16.53
N LEU A 289 3.82 -5.49 -15.27
CA LEU A 289 4.37 -6.63 -14.54
C LEU A 289 3.28 -7.54 -13.96
N ARG A 290 2.03 -7.07 -13.88
CA ARG A 290 0.89 -7.80 -13.30
C ARG A 290 1.17 -8.27 -11.87
N LEU A 291 1.86 -7.42 -11.09
CA LEU A 291 2.09 -7.71 -9.69
C LEU A 291 0.78 -7.58 -8.93
N GLU A 292 0.50 -8.57 -8.13
CA GLU A 292 -0.61 -8.52 -7.18
C GLU A 292 -0.12 -7.95 -5.86
N PRO A 293 -0.90 -7.05 -5.22
CA PRO A 293 -0.57 -6.58 -3.89
C PRO A 293 -0.50 -7.73 -2.90
N ALA A 294 0.45 -7.66 -1.96
CA ALA A 294 0.49 -8.63 -0.88
C ALA A 294 -0.82 -8.56 -0.09
N ARG A 295 -1.52 -9.69 0.01
CA ARG A 295 -2.75 -9.79 0.80
C ARG A 295 -2.44 -9.46 2.26
N ARG A 296 -3.03 -8.37 2.77
CA ARG A 296 -2.98 -8.05 4.19
C ARG A 296 -4.22 -8.67 4.84
N LEU A 297 -4.00 -9.53 5.81
CA LEU A 297 -5.11 -10.02 6.62
C LEU A 297 -5.57 -8.90 7.55
N HIS A 298 -6.83 -8.52 7.39
CA HIS A 298 -7.49 -7.58 8.27
C HIS A 298 -8.38 -8.38 9.22
N HIS A 299 -7.95 -8.51 10.48
CA HIS A 299 -8.70 -9.30 11.47
C HIS A 299 -9.83 -8.52 12.12
N ASP A 300 -9.74 -7.18 12.12
CA ASP A 300 -10.62 -6.32 12.89
C ASP A 300 -11.74 -5.67 12.06
N HIS A 301 -11.66 -5.76 10.71
CA HIS A 301 -12.66 -5.21 9.80
C HIS A 301 -12.53 -5.82 8.41
N LEU A 302 -13.63 -5.81 7.65
CA LEU A 302 -13.58 -6.17 6.23
C LEU A 302 -12.86 -5.08 5.43
N PRO A 303 -11.97 -5.46 4.50
CA PRO A 303 -11.28 -4.49 3.65
C PRO A 303 -12.29 -3.61 2.89
N PRO A 304 -12.03 -2.29 2.75
CA PRO A 304 -12.89 -1.38 1.99
C PRO A 304 -13.14 -1.84 0.54
N VAL A 305 -12.14 -2.49 -0.07
CA VAL A 305 -12.26 -3.06 -1.42
C VAL A 305 -13.29 -4.17 -1.46
N THR A 306 -13.27 -5.08 -0.47
CA THR A 306 -14.25 -6.17 -0.35
C THR A 306 -15.67 -5.63 -0.16
N LEU A 307 -15.82 -4.65 0.75
CA LEU A 307 -17.12 -3.99 0.95
C LEU A 307 -17.61 -3.28 -0.32
N GLY A 308 -16.72 -2.62 -1.05
CA GLY A 308 -17.03 -2.00 -2.33
C GLY A 308 -17.51 -3.03 -3.36
N THR A 309 -16.82 -4.16 -3.50
CA THR A 309 -17.21 -5.25 -4.41
C THR A 309 -18.57 -5.83 -4.03
N LEU A 310 -18.80 -6.11 -2.74
CA LEU A 310 -20.08 -6.62 -2.24
C LEU A 310 -21.22 -5.63 -2.49
N LEU A 311 -20.98 -4.33 -2.30
CA LEU A 311 -21.96 -3.29 -2.56
C LEU A 311 -22.32 -3.20 -4.06
N HIS A 312 -21.34 -3.15 -4.95
CA HIS A 312 -21.57 -3.12 -6.40
C HIS A 312 -22.40 -4.31 -6.88
N GLU A 313 -21.99 -5.52 -6.45
CA GLU A 313 -22.70 -6.75 -6.82
C GLU A 313 -24.11 -6.79 -6.22
N SER A 314 -24.28 -6.35 -4.97
CA SER A 314 -25.60 -6.26 -4.32
C SER A 314 -26.50 -5.26 -5.02
N LEU A 315 -25.99 -4.10 -5.44
CA LEU A 315 -26.72 -3.11 -6.23
C LEU A 315 -27.16 -3.72 -7.57
N ARG A 316 -26.23 -4.36 -8.29
CA ARG A 316 -26.53 -5.01 -9.57
C ARG A 316 -27.67 -6.03 -9.42
N VAL A 317 -27.53 -7.00 -8.53
CA VAL A 317 -28.53 -8.07 -8.33
C VAL A 317 -29.86 -7.50 -7.87
N SER A 318 -29.85 -6.51 -6.98
CA SER A 318 -31.07 -5.86 -6.50
C SER A 318 -31.83 -5.16 -7.64
N TYR A 319 -31.13 -4.34 -8.44
CA TYR A 319 -31.77 -3.64 -9.57
C TYR A 319 -32.24 -4.60 -10.66
N GLU A 320 -31.48 -5.64 -11.00
CA GLU A 320 -31.93 -6.67 -11.97
C GLU A 320 -33.25 -7.30 -11.53
N ARG A 321 -33.40 -7.63 -10.23
CA ARG A 321 -34.64 -8.21 -9.70
C ARG A 321 -35.79 -7.19 -9.66
N LEU A 322 -35.51 -5.95 -9.26
CA LEU A 322 -36.50 -4.89 -9.18
C LEU A 322 -37.04 -4.52 -10.58
N VAL A 323 -36.17 -4.45 -11.60
CA VAL A 323 -36.61 -4.18 -12.98
C VAL A 323 -37.50 -5.29 -13.50
N LEU A 324 -37.28 -6.55 -13.16
CA LEU A 324 -38.20 -7.65 -13.50
C LEU A 324 -39.59 -7.50 -12.84
N LEU A 325 -39.65 -6.81 -11.71
CA LEU A 325 -40.91 -6.46 -11.04
C LEU A 325 -41.52 -5.13 -11.51
N GLN A 326 -41.01 -4.59 -12.63
CA GLN A 326 -41.45 -3.32 -13.25
C GLN A 326 -41.11 -2.06 -12.40
N TRP A 327 -40.15 -2.14 -11.46
CA TRP A 327 -39.63 -0.96 -10.81
C TRP A 327 -38.93 -0.06 -11.86
N PRO A 328 -39.03 1.26 -11.82
CA PRO A 328 -39.45 2.10 -10.70
C PRO A 328 -40.93 2.58 -10.76
N ASP A 329 -41.80 1.90 -11.48
CA ASP A 329 -43.22 2.25 -11.53
C ASP A 329 -43.86 2.08 -10.11
N ASP A 330 -44.83 2.97 -9.79
CA ASP A 330 -45.42 3.09 -8.45
C ASP A 330 -46.28 1.88 -7.98
N SER A 331 -46.22 0.76 -8.70
CA SER A 331 -46.98 -0.46 -8.40
C SER A 331 -46.37 -1.31 -7.26
N LEU A 332 -45.11 -1.07 -6.91
CA LEU A 332 -44.41 -1.84 -5.89
C LEU A 332 -44.57 -1.20 -4.52
N THR A 333 -44.95 -2.01 -3.54
CA THR A 333 -44.96 -1.58 -2.14
C THR A 333 -43.53 -1.51 -1.58
N GLU A 334 -43.31 -0.61 -0.63
CA GLU A 334 -42.03 -0.49 0.08
C GLU A 334 -41.59 -1.84 0.68
N ALA A 335 -42.51 -2.62 1.23
CA ALA A 335 -42.24 -3.97 1.76
C ALA A 335 -41.72 -4.94 0.67
N THR A 336 -42.24 -4.85 -0.55
CA THR A 336 -41.77 -5.69 -1.67
C THR A 336 -40.36 -5.28 -2.11
N VAL A 337 -40.07 -3.99 -2.16
CA VAL A 337 -38.74 -3.46 -2.46
C VAL A 337 -37.74 -3.93 -1.42
N GLN A 338 -38.06 -3.75 -0.13
CA GLN A 338 -37.22 -4.17 0.97
C GLN A 338 -36.94 -5.68 0.93
N PHE A 339 -37.97 -6.51 0.78
CA PHE A 339 -37.82 -7.96 0.67
C PHE A 339 -36.92 -8.37 -0.50
N THR A 340 -37.08 -7.71 -1.67
CA THR A 340 -36.29 -8.01 -2.86
C THR A 340 -34.82 -7.66 -2.66
N VAL A 341 -34.53 -6.51 -2.04
CA VAL A 341 -33.18 -6.06 -1.71
C VAL A 341 -32.53 -6.98 -0.67
N ASP A 342 -33.24 -7.30 0.42
CA ASP A 342 -32.72 -8.20 1.47
C ASP A 342 -32.35 -9.58 0.89
N ALA A 343 -33.21 -10.12 0.02
CA ALA A 343 -32.93 -11.39 -0.65
C ALA A 343 -31.70 -11.28 -1.59
N ALA A 344 -31.60 -10.21 -2.38
CA ALA A 344 -30.47 -9.99 -3.28
C ALA A 344 -29.14 -9.85 -2.56
N VAL A 345 -29.10 -9.06 -1.48
CA VAL A 345 -27.91 -8.89 -0.64
C VAL A 345 -27.51 -10.20 0.02
N THR A 346 -28.50 -10.94 0.57
CA THR A 346 -28.24 -12.23 1.20
C THR A 346 -27.61 -13.23 0.23
N ASP A 347 -28.14 -13.32 -0.98
CA ASP A 347 -27.60 -14.21 -2.02
C ASP A 347 -26.18 -13.80 -2.47
N THR A 348 -25.94 -12.49 -2.62
CA THR A 348 -24.60 -11.95 -2.97
C THR A 348 -23.58 -12.28 -1.88
N PHE A 349 -23.93 -12.08 -0.61
CA PHE A 349 -23.05 -12.40 0.50
C PHE A 349 -22.81 -13.91 0.62
N ALA A 350 -23.82 -14.74 0.37
CA ALA A 350 -23.68 -16.20 0.36
C ALA A 350 -22.75 -16.67 -0.77
N ALA A 351 -22.88 -16.11 -1.96
CA ALA A 351 -22.02 -16.44 -3.11
C ALA A 351 -20.56 -16.05 -2.86
N HIS A 352 -20.33 -14.87 -2.29
CA HIS A 352 -18.98 -14.44 -1.92
C HIS A 352 -18.38 -15.32 -0.83
N ALA A 353 -19.15 -15.66 0.21
CA ALA A 353 -18.73 -16.54 1.29
C ALA A 353 -18.31 -17.93 0.78
N ALA A 354 -19.03 -18.47 -0.19
CA ALA A 354 -18.71 -19.76 -0.79
C ALA A 354 -17.40 -19.73 -1.60
N SER A 355 -17.02 -18.58 -2.17
CA SER A 355 -15.83 -18.45 -3.03
C SER A 355 -14.58 -17.97 -2.28
N GLN A 356 -14.73 -17.11 -1.27
CA GLN A 356 -13.59 -16.40 -0.62
C GLN A 356 -13.59 -16.49 0.92
N GLY A 357 -14.60 -17.15 1.51
CA GLY A 357 -14.77 -17.20 2.97
C GLY A 357 -15.43 -15.95 3.55
N THR A 358 -15.77 -16.01 4.83
CA THR A 358 -16.51 -14.93 5.54
C THR A 358 -15.65 -14.14 6.52
N GLY A 359 -14.47 -14.64 6.90
CA GLY A 359 -13.73 -14.08 8.02
C GLY A 359 -14.52 -14.20 9.35
N HIS A 360 -14.51 -13.14 10.16
CA HIS A 360 -15.22 -13.14 11.45
C HIS A 360 -16.73 -13.00 11.25
N ALA A 361 -17.52 -13.96 11.75
CA ALA A 361 -18.97 -14.05 11.52
C ALA A 361 -19.74 -12.78 11.90
N LEU A 362 -19.40 -12.12 13.02
CA LEU A 362 -20.05 -10.88 13.44
C LEU A 362 -19.78 -9.74 12.47
N LEU A 363 -18.52 -9.58 12.02
CA LEU A 363 -18.15 -8.54 11.05
C LEU A 363 -18.86 -8.75 9.71
N TRP A 364 -19.02 -10.01 9.32
CA TRP A 364 -19.77 -10.39 8.13
C TRP A 364 -21.25 -10.01 8.20
N THR A 365 -21.88 -10.27 9.35
CA THR A 365 -23.27 -9.89 9.60
C THR A 365 -23.46 -8.37 9.58
N LEU A 366 -22.59 -7.62 10.28
CA LEU A 366 -22.64 -6.15 10.30
C LEU A 366 -22.41 -5.55 8.90
N ALA A 367 -21.49 -6.11 8.13
CA ALA A 367 -21.24 -5.68 6.76
C ALA A 367 -22.46 -5.91 5.86
N ARG A 368 -23.16 -7.04 6.02
CA ARG A 368 -24.38 -7.33 5.27
C ARG A 368 -25.49 -6.34 5.61
N GLU A 369 -25.71 -6.06 6.89
CA GLU A 369 -26.71 -5.06 7.34
C GLU A 369 -26.37 -3.68 6.75
N GLN A 370 -25.11 -3.26 6.85
CA GLN A 370 -24.66 -1.99 6.31
C GLN A 370 -24.83 -1.88 4.78
N VAL A 371 -24.51 -2.94 4.04
CA VAL A 371 -24.72 -2.97 2.58
C VAL A 371 -26.19 -2.95 2.24
N THR A 372 -27.04 -3.66 2.99
CA THR A 372 -28.50 -3.63 2.80
C THR A 372 -29.04 -2.22 2.96
N GLU A 373 -28.66 -1.50 4.01
CA GLU A 373 -29.09 -0.12 4.25
C GLU A 373 -28.65 0.82 3.11
N LEU A 374 -27.41 0.68 2.61
CA LEU A 374 -26.91 1.47 1.49
C LEU A 374 -27.64 1.18 0.19
N VAL A 375 -27.95 -0.09 -0.10
CA VAL A 375 -28.71 -0.47 -1.30
C VAL A 375 -30.14 0.07 -1.23
N LEU A 376 -30.82 -0.04 -0.10
CA LEU A 376 -32.16 0.53 0.10
C LEU A 376 -32.16 2.05 -0.07
N ALA A 377 -31.17 2.73 0.48
CA ALA A 377 -31.00 4.16 0.30
C ALA A 377 -30.79 4.54 -1.18
N ALA A 378 -29.98 3.75 -1.93
CA ALA A 378 -29.76 3.96 -3.36
C ALA A 378 -31.06 3.76 -4.15
N VAL A 379 -31.81 2.71 -3.87
CA VAL A 379 -33.10 2.44 -4.54
C VAL A 379 -34.12 3.56 -4.27
N SER A 380 -34.20 4.05 -3.02
CA SER A 380 -35.08 5.17 -2.66
C SER A 380 -34.66 6.48 -3.33
N TYR A 381 -33.36 6.74 -3.39
CA TYR A 381 -32.80 7.91 -4.10
C TYR A 381 -33.15 7.84 -5.61
N ASP A 382 -32.93 6.70 -6.25
CA ASP A 382 -33.18 6.52 -7.67
C ASP A 382 -34.69 6.55 -8.02
N GLN A 383 -35.57 6.12 -7.11
CA GLN A 383 -37.03 6.28 -7.26
C GLN A 383 -37.40 7.76 -7.35
N ALA A 384 -36.86 8.59 -6.47
CA ALA A 384 -37.09 10.03 -6.51
C ALA A 384 -36.49 10.69 -7.77
N GLU A 385 -35.28 10.25 -8.19
CA GLU A 385 -34.65 10.72 -9.43
C GLU A 385 -35.46 10.32 -10.67
N TYR A 386 -36.00 9.12 -10.71
CA TYR A 386 -36.89 8.69 -11.80
C TYR A 386 -38.13 9.59 -11.92
N GLN A 387 -38.81 9.85 -10.82
CA GLN A 387 -39.97 10.74 -10.79
C GLN A 387 -39.63 12.17 -11.27
N ALA A 388 -38.42 12.66 -10.93
CA ALA A 388 -37.97 13.99 -11.30
C ALA A 388 -37.48 14.10 -12.77
N THR A 389 -36.81 13.07 -13.28
CA THR A 389 -36.04 13.14 -14.54
C THR A 389 -36.49 12.16 -15.62
N GLY A 390 -37.22 11.12 -15.28
CA GLY A 390 -37.69 10.07 -16.19
C GLY A 390 -36.62 9.04 -16.59
N PHE A 391 -35.43 9.09 -16.03
CA PHE A 391 -34.39 8.09 -16.27
C PHE A 391 -34.69 6.79 -15.50
N ARG A 392 -34.65 5.65 -16.20
CA ARG A 392 -34.83 4.32 -15.60
C ARG A 392 -33.67 3.40 -15.96
N PRO A 393 -33.29 2.47 -15.12
CA PRO A 393 -32.24 1.49 -15.41
C PRO A 393 -32.57 0.67 -16.66
N LEU A 394 -31.58 0.55 -17.54
CA LEU A 394 -31.68 -0.21 -18.80
C LEU A 394 -30.72 -1.40 -18.81
N ALA A 395 -29.47 -1.20 -18.35
CA ALA A 395 -28.43 -2.24 -18.36
C ALA A 395 -27.51 -2.09 -17.16
N PHE A 396 -26.94 -3.23 -16.76
CA PHE A 396 -25.99 -3.35 -15.64
C PHE A 396 -24.73 -4.06 -16.12
N GLU A 397 -23.56 -3.68 -15.57
CA GLU A 397 -22.25 -4.25 -15.91
C GLU A 397 -22.05 -4.36 -17.45
N ALA A 398 -22.43 -3.30 -18.16
CA ALA A 398 -22.42 -3.30 -19.61
C ALA A 398 -21.01 -3.04 -20.16
N SER A 399 -20.48 -3.97 -20.95
CA SER A 399 -19.20 -3.78 -21.65
C SER A 399 -19.35 -2.73 -22.74
N ALA A 400 -18.54 -1.69 -22.70
CA ALA A 400 -18.59 -0.57 -23.63
C ALA A 400 -17.20 -0.24 -24.19
N GLN A 401 -17.16 0.32 -25.39
CA GLN A 401 -15.95 0.75 -26.07
C GLN A 401 -16.13 2.14 -26.65
N GLY A 402 -15.01 2.85 -26.80
CA GLY A 402 -15.03 4.18 -27.39
C GLY A 402 -13.70 4.54 -28.05
N ILE A 403 -13.70 5.67 -28.73
CA ILE A 403 -12.53 6.22 -29.39
C ILE A 403 -12.42 7.70 -29.03
N VAL A 404 -11.26 8.08 -28.52
CA VAL A 404 -10.94 9.49 -28.25
C VAL A 404 -9.99 9.98 -29.34
N PRO A 405 -10.37 10.96 -30.17
CA PRO A 405 -9.44 11.59 -31.10
C PRO A 405 -8.45 12.43 -30.30
N LEU A 406 -7.15 12.14 -30.44
CA LEU A 406 -6.05 12.90 -29.84
C LEU A 406 -5.33 13.63 -30.96
N GLU A 407 -5.23 14.96 -30.87
CA GLU A 407 -4.39 15.75 -31.78
C GLU A 407 -2.92 15.58 -31.39
N SER A 408 -2.08 15.27 -32.36
CA SER A 408 -0.62 15.26 -32.24
C SER A 408 -0.04 16.08 -33.39
N ASP A 409 1.02 16.83 -33.13
CA ASP A 409 1.70 17.72 -34.10
C ASP A 409 2.10 17.06 -35.42
N ALA A 410 2.07 15.73 -35.52
CA ALA A 410 2.50 14.97 -36.70
C ALA A 410 1.45 13.98 -37.26
N SER A 411 0.36 13.63 -36.52
CA SER A 411 -0.67 12.70 -36.97
C SER A 411 -1.86 12.67 -36.00
N SER A 412 -3.08 12.53 -36.50
CA SER A 412 -4.24 12.25 -35.63
C SER A 412 -4.14 10.82 -35.09
N VAL A 413 -3.83 10.70 -33.81
CA VAL A 413 -3.80 9.41 -33.11
C VAL A 413 -5.14 9.22 -32.41
N SER A 414 -5.80 8.09 -32.66
CA SER A 414 -7.03 7.73 -31.94
C SER A 414 -6.72 6.79 -30.78
N LEU A 415 -7.14 7.18 -29.58
CA LEU A 415 -7.04 6.36 -28.39
C LEU A 415 -8.26 5.46 -28.28
N LYS A 416 -8.07 4.15 -28.34
CA LYS A 416 -9.13 3.16 -28.08
C LYS A 416 -9.30 3.01 -26.58
N ILE A 417 -10.53 3.09 -26.12
CA ILE A 417 -10.92 2.91 -24.72
C ILE A 417 -11.94 1.80 -24.58
N HIS A 418 -11.91 1.14 -23.44
CA HIS A 418 -12.88 0.11 -23.05
C HIS A 418 -13.16 0.19 -21.56
N GLY A 419 -14.32 -0.29 -21.17
CA GLY A 419 -14.70 -0.37 -19.76
C GLY A 419 -15.98 -1.14 -19.57
N THR A 420 -16.29 -1.40 -18.32
CA THR A 420 -17.58 -1.91 -17.87
C THR A 420 -18.30 -0.75 -17.19
N LEU A 421 -19.54 -0.51 -17.60
CA LEU A 421 -20.39 0.52 -17.03
C LEU A 421 -21.28 -0.13 -15.97
N ASP A 422 -21.19 0.31 -14.74
CA ASP A 422 -21.90 -0.32 -13.61
C ASP A 422 -23.41 -0.32 -13.86
N ARG A 423 -23.95 0.83 -14.29
CA ARG A 423 -25.36 0.99 -14.67
C ARG A 423 -25.52 1.99 -15.81
N VAL A 424 -26.44 1.68 -16.72
CA VAL A 424 -26.85 2.57 -17.79
C VAL A 424 -28.35 2.82 -17.65
N ASP A 425 -28.71 4.09 -17.52
CA ASP A 425 -30.11 4.54 -17.45
C ASP A 425 -30.54 5.15 -18.78
N TYR A 426 -31.79 4.96 -19.13
CA TYR A 426 -32.42 5.49 -20.36
C TYR A 426 -33.67 6.30 -20.03
N ARG A 427 -33.82 7.41 -20.75
CA ARG A 427 -35.04 8.21 -20.78
C ARG A 427 -35.55 8.26 -22.22
N SER A 428 -36.87 8.06 -22.42
CA SER A 428 -37.49 8.01 -23.74
C SER A 428 -37.76 9.40 -24.32
N GLU A 429 -38.14 10.38 -23.48
CA GLU A 429 -38.56 11.72 -23.94
C GLU A 429 -37.97 12.83 -23.06
N PRO A 430 -37.12 13.71 -23.63
CA PRO A 430 -36.36 13.48 -24.86
C PRO A 430 -35.40 12.30 -24.70
N PRO A 431 -35.09 11.55 -25.77
CA PRO A 431 -34.22 10.39 -25.70
C PRO A 431 -32.85 10.76 -25.15
N ALA A 432 -32.43 10.10 -24.07
CA ALA A 432 -31.17 10.37 -23.44
C ALA A 432 -30.64 9.11 -22.72
N LEU A 433 -29.32 8.96 -22.71
CA LEU A 433 -28.62 7.95 -21.94
C LEU A 433 -27.80 8.60 -20.82
N ARG A 434 -27.79 7.95 -19.66
CA ARG A 434 -26.99 8.31 -18.50
C ARG A 434 -26.19 7.10 -18.06
N VAL A 435 -24.90 7.28 -17.73
CA VAL A 435 -24.09 6.27 -17.10
C VAL A 435 -23.98 6.59 -15.61
N VAL A 436 -24.19 5.60 -14.76
CA VAL A 436 -24.03 5.71 -13.30
C VAL A 436 -22.95 4.74 -12.87
N ASP A 437 -21.96 5.23 -12.13
CA ASP A 437 -20.88 4.46 -11.56
C ASP A 437 -20.87 4.65 -10.04
N TYR A 438 -20.82 3.56 -9.30
CA TYR A 438 -20.93 3.55 -7.85
C TYR A 438 -19.58 3.68 -7.17
N LYS A 439 -19.53 4.42 -6.08
CA LYS A 439 -18.30 4.62 -5.30
C LYS A 439 -18.58 4.46 -3.81
N PHE A 440 -18.11 3.37 -3.22
CA PHE A 440 -18.14 3.18 -1.78
C PHE A 440 -17.14 4.13 -1.09
N LYS A 441 -17.57 4.81 -0.03
CA LYS A 441 -16.76 5.75 0.76
C LYS A 441 -16.86 5.45 2.25
N GLN A 442 -15.72 5.58 2.95
CA GLN A 442 -15.63 5.48 4.41
C GLN A 442 -15.30 6.83 5.08
N GLY A 443 -15.04 7.87 4.30
CA GLY A 443 -14.76 9.20 4.84
C GLY A 443 -16.03 9.94 5.26
N SER A 444 -15.87 10.99 6.08
CA SER A 444 -16.98 11.82 6.56
C SER A 444 -17.57 12.75 5.51
N GLU A 445 -16.85 13.00 4.39
CA GLU A 445 -17.25 13.90 3.32
C GLU A 445 -16.73 13.44 1.95
N ILE A 446 -17.37 13.96 0.88
CA ILE A 446 -16.85 13.81 -0.47
C ILE A 446 -15.54 14.57 -0.60
N ALA A 447 -14.49 13.90 -1.10
CA ALA A 447 -13.21 14.53 -1.37
C ALA A 447 -13.34 15.63 -2.46
N ALA A 448 -12.54 16.68 -2.35
CA ALA A 448 -12.56 17.78 -3.32
C ALA A 448 -12.36 17.29 -4.78
N VAL A 449 -11.56 16.23 -4.96
CA VAL A 449 -11.34 15.58 -6.26
C VAL A 449 -12.60 14.94 -6.83
N ASP A 450 -13.54 14.57 -6.01
CA ASP A 450 -14.79 13.93 -6.42
C ASP A 450 -15.95 14.94 -6.60
N ARG A 451 -15.82 16.17 -6.09
CA ARG A 451 -16.85 17.23 -6.21
C ARG A 451 -16.89 17.87 -7.60
N ASN A 452 -15.74 18.08 -8.22
CA ASN A 452 -15.63 18.67 -9.57
C ASN A 452 -14.95 17.67 -10.51
N LEU A 453 -15.75 16.89 -11.22
CA LEU A 453 -15.27 15.82 -12.11
C LEU A 453 -14.52 16.35 -13.31
N ALA A 454 -14.92 17.51 -13.86
CA ALA A 454 -14.25 18.15 -14.99
C ALA A 454 -12.81 18.56 -14.61
N LEU A 455 -12.66 19.25 -13.49
CA LEU A 455 -11.34 19.63 -12.96
C LEU A 455 -10.47 18.41 -12.65
N SER A 456 -11.06 17.38 -12.06
CA SER A 456 -10.36 16.14 -11.72
C SER A 456 -9.93 15.36 -12.94
N ALA A 457 -10.72 15.36 -14.01
CA ALA A 457 -10.38 14.77 -15.29
C ALA A 457 -9.19 15.50 -15.93
N VAL A 458 -9.23 16.84 -15.99
CA VAL A 458 -8.14 17.67 -16.49
C VAL A 458 -6.83 17.39 -15.74
N ARG A 459 -6.91 17.11 -14.44
CA ARG A 459 -5.76 16.74 -13.60
C ARG A 459 -5.36 15.27 -13.67
N GLY A 460 -6.10 14.42 -14.40
CA GLY A 460 -5.85 12.99 -14.55
C GLY A 460 -6.28 12.12 -13.37
N PHE A 461 -7.04 12.67 -12.40
CA PHE A 461 -7.44 11.93 -11.19
C PHE A 461 -8.75 11.14 -11.37
N ARG A 462 -9.67 11.62 -12.20
CA ARG A 462 -10.96 11.00 -12.48
C ARG A 462 -11.23 11.02 -13.99
N LEU A 463 -10.74 9.99 -14.67
CA LEU A 463 -10.90 9.83 -16.12
C LEU A 463 -12.09 8.93 -16.48
N GLN A 464 -12.63 8.18 -15.51
CA GLN A 464 -13.83 7.34 -15.75
C GLN A 464 -14.99 8.17 -16.29
N PRO A 465 -15.46 9.27 -15.66
CA PRO A 465 -16.62 9.99 -16.14
C PRO A 465 -16.48 10.54 -17.56
N PRO A 466 -15.43 11.30 -17.92
CA PRO A 466 -15.30 11.80 -19.27
C PRO A 466 -15.12 10.70 -20.32
N LEU A 467 -14.39 9.62 -20.00
CA LEU A 467 -14.20 8.53 -20.96
C LEU A 467 -15.45 7.68 -21.13
N TYR A 468 -16.22 7.45 -20.08
CA TYR A 468 -17.53 6.77 -20.16
C TYR A 468 -18.53 7.56 -21.03
N ALA A 469 -18.48 8.91 -21.02
CA ALA A 469 -19.30 9.74 -21.89
C ALA A 469 -19.01 9.54 -23.38
N LEU A 470 -17.84 8.99 -23.74
CA LEU A 470 -17.45 8.65 -25.12
C LEU A 470 -17.62 7.16 -25.46
N MET A 471 -18.00 6.34 -24.50
CA MET A 471 -18.24 4.93 -24.76
C MET A 471 -19.65 4.71 -25.27
N THR A 472 -19.77 3.87 -26.26
CA THR A 472 -21.04 3.55 -26.91
C THR A 472 -21.45 2.11 -26.64
N LEU A 473 -22.73 1.89 -26.56
CA LEU A 473 -23.37 0.59 -26.53
C LEU A 473 -24.06 0.33 -27.88
N PRO A 474 -24.12 -0.92 -28.36
CA PRO A 474 -24.78 -1.24 -29.62
C PRO A 474 -26.23 -0.75 -29.66
N SER A 475 -26.60 -0.05 -30.73
CA SER A 475 -27.96 0.43 -30.97
C SER A 475 -28.52 1.48 -29.99
N LEU A 476 -27.68 2.05 -29.13
CA LEU A 476 -28.07 3.10 -28.19
C LEU A 476 -27.38 4.43 -28.53
N PRO A 477 -27.99 5.60 -28.20
CA PRO A 477 -27.35 6.89 -28.37
C PRO A 477 -26.11 7.02 -27.47
N ALA A 478 -25.28 8.02 -27.74
CA ALA A 478 -24.18 8.35 -26.83
C ALA A 478 -24.72 8.88 -25.48
N PRO A 479 -24.02 8.63 -24.36
CA PRO A 479 -24.42 9.18 -23.07
C PRO A 479 -24.47 10.72 -23.07
N THR A 480 -25.47 11.29 -22.42
CA THR A 480 -25.60 12.74 -22.23
C THR A 480 -24.86 13.20 -20.99
N ASP A 481 -24.85 12.38 -19.97
CA ASP A 481 -24.15 12.64 -18.71
C ASP A 481 -23.65 11.34 -18.07
N VAL A 482 -22.61 11.47 -17.25
CA VAL A 482 -22.06 10.41 -16.42
C VAL A 482 -22.10 10.85 -14.96
N GLN A 483 -22.68 10.02 -14.11
CA GLN A 483 -22.80 10.28 -12.69
C GLN A 483 -21.91 9.34 -11.88
N LEU A 484 -21.14 9.90 -10.93
CA LEU A 484 -20.57 9.13 -9.84
C LEU A 484 -21.53 9.22 -8.65
N LEU A 485 -22.05 8.08 -8.24
CA LEU A 485 -22.92 7.97 -7.08
C LEU A 485 -22.09 7.44 -5.88
N PHE A 486 -21.87 8.32 -4.92
CA PHE A 486 -21.09 8.00 -3.73
C PHE A 486 -22.02 7.47 -2.64
N LEU A 487 -21.69 6.30 -2.10
CA LEU A 487 -22.41 5.65 -1.01
C LEU A 487 -21.50 5.56 0.21
N ALA A 488 -21.95 6.13 1.33
CA ALA A 488 -21.20 6.18 2.56
C ALA A 488 -22.10 5.99 3.80
N PRO A 489 -21.88 4.95 4.59
CA PRO A 489 -22.73 4.65 5.76
C PRO A 489 -22.60 5.69 6.87
N GLN A 490 -21.53 6.49 6.86
CA GLN A 490 -21.24 7.47 7.92
C GLN A 490 -21.80 8.87 7.64
N TRP A 491 -22.42 9.09 6.47
CA TRP A 491 -23.00 10.38 6.12
C TRP A 491 -24.45 10.51 6.62
N ASN A 492 -24.85 11.73 7.02
CA ASN A 492 -26.24 12.01 7.38
C ASN A 492 -27.22 11.70 6.24
N GLN A 493 -26.78 11.95 5.01
CA GLN A 493 -27.42 11.44 3.80
C GLN A 493 -26.44 10.45 3.17
N PRO A 494 -26.75 9.14 3.15
CA PRO A 494 -25.78 8.13 2.78
C PRO A 494 -25.39 8.17 1.30
N ILE A 495 -26.09 9.02 0.49
CA ILE A 495 -25.87 9.15 -0.93
C ILE A 495 -25.53 10.59 -1.29
N SER A 496 -24.57 10.72 -2.16
CA SER A 496 -24.23 11.97 -2.82
C SER A 496 -23.83 11.71 -4.27
N ARG A 497 -24.02 12.66 -5.15
CA ARG A 497 -23.66 12.52 -6.58
C ARG A 497 -22.76 13.64 -7.07
N SER A 498 -21.95 13.31 -8.07
CA SER A 498 -21.27 14.28 -8.93
C SER A 498 -21.50 13.91 -10.38
N THR A 499 -21.74 14.90 -11.22
CA THR A 499 -22.12 14.70 -12.62
C THR A 499 -21.08 15.30 -13.55
N PHE A 500 -20.76 14.59 -14.62
CA PHE A 500 -20.00 15.07 -15.77
C PHE A 500 -20.92 15.17 -16.97
N ASP A 501 -21.11 16.37 -17.50
CA ASP A 501 -21.87 16.61 -18.72
C ASP A 501 -21.05 16.25 -19.95
N ALA A 502 -21.57 15.40 -20.83
CA ALA A 502 -20.88 15.00 -22.05
C ALA A 502 -20.62 16.16 -23.01
N GLY A 503 -21.43 17.22 -22.96
CA GLY A 503 -21.24 18.44 -23.75
C GLY A 503 -19.92 19.15 -23.48
N LEU A 504 -19.31 18.94 -22.31
CA LEU A 504 -17.99 19.48 -21.97
C LEU A 504 -16.87 19.02 -22.92
N TRP A 505 -17.08 17.91 -23.65
CA TRP A 505 -16.14 17.43 -24.66
C TRP A 505 -15.97 18.35 -25.87
N THR A 506 -16.95 19.18 -26.18
CA THR A 506 -16.93 20.10 -27.31
C THR A 506 -16.33 21.47 -26.99
N GLY A 507 -15.98 21.72 -25.73
CA GLY A 507 -15.45 23.00 -25.26
C GLY A 507 -14.00 22.95 -24.78
N PRO A 508 -13.50 24.06 -24.20
CA PRO A 508 -12.13 24.19 -23.70
C PRO A 508 -11.74 23.09 -22.67
N THR A 509 -12.69 22.67 -21.85
CA THR A 509 -12.48 21.58 -20.89
C THR A 509 -12.16 20.26 -21.60
N GLY A 510 -12.86 19.95 -22.69
CA GLY A 510 -12.58 18.77 -23.51
C GLY A 510 -11.18 18.81 -24.14
N ASP A 511 -10.74 19.98 -24.59
CA ASP A 511 -9.38 20.17 -25.12
C ASP A 511 -8.32 19.91 -24.04
N MET A 512 -8.54 20.43 -22.84
CA MET A 512 -7.66 20.17 -21.70
C MET A 512 -7.61 18.69 -21.32
N ILE A 513 -8.76 17.99 -21.37
CA ILE A 513 -8.81 16.54 -21.11
C ILE A 513 -8.06 15.79 -22.21
N ARG A 514 -8.22 16.14 -23.50
CA ARG A 514 -7.47 15.58 -24.63
C ARG A 514 -5.96 15.77 -24.44
N GLN A 515 -5.52 16.97 -24.03
CA GLN A 515 -4.12 17.25 -23.74
C GLN A 515 -3.60 16.39 -22.58
N THR A 516 -4.40 16.20 -21.54
CA THR A 516 -4.07 15.30 -20.41
C THR A 516 -3.87 13.88 -20.91
N LEU A 517 -4.84 13.32 -21.64
CA LEU A 517 -4.76 11.97 -22.19
C LEU A 517 -3.56 11.81 -23.13
N SER A 518 -3.30 12.80 -24.00
CA SER A 518 -2.14 12.81 -24.89
C SER A 518 -0.83 12.73 -24.07
N THR A 519 -0.73 13.51 -23.00
CA THR A 519 0.45 13.49 -22.11
C THR A 519 0.66 12.11 -21.48
N LEU A 520 -0.40 11.49 -20.95
CA LEU A 520 -0.32 10.17 -20.32
C LEU A 520 0.06 9.08 -21.34
N ILE A 521 -0.58 9.08 -22.50
CA ILE A 521 -0.30 8.09 -23.57
C ILE A 521 1.11 8.24 -24.12
N GLN A 522 1.60 9.46 -24.31
CA GLN A 522 2.98 9.70 -24.74
C GLN A 522 3.99 9.18 -23.71
N GLY A 523 3.75 9.39 -22.42
CA GLY A 523 4.61 8.85 -21.37
C GLY A 523 4.63 7.31 -21.37
N ILE A 524 3.46 6.67 -21.51
CA ILE A 524 3.36 5.21 -21.64
C ILE A 524 4.08 4.72 -22.91
N ALA A 525 3.91 5.41 -24.04
CA ALA A 525 4.54 5.06 -25.31
C ALA A 525 6.08 5.20 -25.26
N ARG A 526 6.58 6.20 -24.54
CA ARG A 526 8.03 6.38 -24.29
C ARG A 526 8.56 5.46 -23.21
N ARG A 527 7.70 4.66 -22.57
CA ARG A 527 8.05 3.73 -21.49
C ARG A 527 8.68 4.44 -20.30
N GLU A 528 8.06 5.53 -19.89
CA GLU A 528 8.45 6.36 -18.76
C GLU A 528 7.68 5.89 -17.52
N PHE A 529 8.26 5.01 -16.71
CA PHE A 529 7.61 4.37 -15.54
C PHE A 529 8.27 4.76 -14.21
N PHE A 530 8.69 6.00 -14.10
CA PHE A 530 9.35 6.53 -12.92
C PHE A 530 8.42 6.63 -11.72
N ILE A 531 9.01 6.67 -10.52
CA ILE A 531 8.27 6.93 -9.29
C ILE A 531 7.83 8.40 -9.25
N LEU A 532 6.63 8.66 -8.72
CA LEU A 532 6.10 10.01 -8.54
C LEU A 532 5.61 10.18 -7.10
N PRO A 533 6.53 10.38 -6.11
CA PRO A 533 6.16 10.44 -4.70
C PRO A 533 5.20 11.58 -4.38
N ASP A 534 4.16 11.26 -3.61
CA ASP A 534 3.12 12.19 -3.14
C ASP A 534 2.41 11.59 -1.90
N GLY A 535 1.42 12.29 -1.34
CA GLY A 535 0.68 11.87 -0.14
C GLY A 535 0.00 10.49 -0.23
N TYR A 536 -0.34 10.01 -1.43
CA TYR A 536 -0.89 8.66 -1.61
C TYR A 536 0.12 7.53 -1.37
N CYS A 537 1.42 7.84 -1.29
CA CYS A 537 2.46 6.82 -1.10
C CYS A 537 2.34 6.06 0.23
N ASP A 538 1.72 6.66 1.24
CA ASP A 538 1.54 6.03 2.55
C ASP A 538 0.53 4.87 2.52
N TYR A 539 -0.34 4.88 1.50
CA TYR A 539 -1.34 3.83 1.26
C TYR A 539 -1.03 2.99 0.01
N CYS A 540 0.19 3.13 -0.55
CA CYS A 540 0.55 2.46 -1.79
C CYS A 540 0.78 0.96 -1.58
N GLU A 541 0.02 0.15 -2.30
CA GLU A 541 0.10 -1.31 -2.28
C GLU A 541 1.46 -1.86 -2.77
N PHE A 542 2.15 -1.09 -3.61
CA PHE A 542 3.46 -1.44 -4.19
C PHE A 542 4.65 -0.82 -3.43
N SER A 543 4.44 -0.37 -2.19
CA SER A 543 5.48 0.30 -1.40
C SER A 543 6.73 -0.57 -1.18
N GLY A 544 6.56 -1.89 -1.05
CA GLY A 544 7.66 -2.85 -0.87
C GLY A 544 8.57 -3.02 -2.08
N ALA A 545 8.05 -2.80 -3.30
CA ALA A 545 8.82 -2.87 -4.54
C ALA A 545 9.32 -1.50 -5.02
N CYS A 546 8.93 -0.42 -4.34
CA CYS A 546 9.18 0.94 -4.76
C CYS A 546 10.46 1.51 -4.13
N ARG A 547 11.27 2.21 -4.94
CA ARG A 547 12.50 2.88 -4.47
C ARG A 547 12.25 4.29 -3.90
N ARG A 548 11.03 4.60 -3.44
CA ARG A 548 10.68 5.93 -2.88
C ARG A 548 11.54 6.33 -1.67
N HIS A 549 12.08 5.36 -0.95
CA HIS A 549 12.94 5.56 0.23
C HIS A 549 14.42 5.76 -0.14
N ASP A 550 14.80 5.51 -1.40
CA ASP A 550 16.12 5.86 -1.91
C ASP A 550 16.20 7.38 -2.15
N ALA A 551 17.05 8.05 -1.38
CA ALA A 551 17.14 9.51 -1.41
C ALA A 551 17.49 10.05 -2.81
N MET A 552 18.36 9.37 -3.57
CA MET A 552 18.75 9.80 -4.91
C MET A 552 17.67 9.53 -5.95
N ALA A 553 16.98 8.38 -5.87
CA ALA A 553 15.82 8.10 -6.73
C ALA A 553 14.70 9.11 -6.49
N TRP A 554 14.41 9.42 -5.21
CA TRP A 554 13.45 10.44 -4.83
C TRP A 554 13.85 11.83 -5.35
N TRP A 555 15.11 12.24 -5.15
CA TRP A 555 15.62 13.54 -5.58
C TRP A 555 15.57 13.70 -7.10
N ARG A 556 16.01 12.69 -7.87
CA ARG A 556 15.93 12.68 -9.34
C ARG A 556 14.48 12.78 -9.81
N SER A 557 13.60 11.96 -9.25
CA SER A 557 12.18 12.01 -9.56
C SER A 557 11.56 13.37 -9.27
N TYR A 558 11.95 14.01 -8.15
CA TYR A 558 11.48 15.36 -7.83
C TYR A 558 11.95 16.41 -8.82
N ARG A 559 13.19 16.33 -9.29
CA ARG A 559 13.85 17.31 -10.15
C ARG A 559 13.63 17.07 -11.64
N SER A 560 13.27 15.87 -12.05
CA SER A 560 13.21 15.49 -13.47
C SER A 560 12.19 16.31 -14.29
N PRO A 561 12.49 16.60 -15.57
CA PRO A 561 11.54 17.24 -16.47
C PRO A 561 10.22 16.44 -16.62
N GLN A 562 10.30 15.11 -16.72
CA GLN A 562 9.17 14.20 -16.89
C GLN A 562 8.20 14.30 -15.70
N ALA A 563 8.71 14.23 -14.48
CA ALA A 563 7.88 14.36 -13.29
C ALA A 563 7.28 15.77 -13.16
N ARG A 564 7.98 16.81 -13.63
CA ARG A 564 7.44 18.19 -13.66
C ARG A 564 6.22 18.30 -14.57
N VAL A 565 6.20 17.60 -15.70
CA VAL A 565 5.04 17.56 -16.62
C VAL A 565 3.81 17.04 -15.87
N LEU A 566 3.90 15.87 -15.24
CA LEU A 566 2.78 15.29 -14.48
C LEU A 566 2.37 16.14 -13.28
N ARG A 567 3.34 16.73 -12.56
CA ARG A 567 3.01 17.65 -11.45
C ARG A 567 2.35 18.93 -11.92
N LYS A 568 2.73 19.48 -13.08
CA LYS A 568 2.08 20.64 -13.70
C LYS A 568 0.65 20.32 -14.08
N LEU A 569 0.42 19.13 -14.65
CA LEU A 569 -0.91 18.63 -14.99
C LEU A 569 -1.83 18.60 -13.76
N ARG A 570 -1.36 18.09 -12.62
CA ARG A 570 -2.12 18.06 -11.36
C ARG A 570 -2.48 19.43 -10.78
N LYS A 571 -1.83 20.51 -11.22
CA LYS A 571 -2.05 21.89 -10.76
C LYS A 571 -2.87 22.71 -11.74
N GLN A 572 -3.33 22.12 -12.85
CA GLN A 572 -4.17 22.83 -13.82
C GLN A 572 -5.46 23.33 -13.14
N LYS A 573 -5.96 24.44 -13.65
CA LYS A 573 -7.24 25.04 -13.25
C LYS A 573 -8.16 25.01 -14.46
N VAL A 574 -9.42 24.74 -14.27
CA VAL A 574 -10.48 24.98 -15.23
C VAL A 574 -11.00 26.37 -14.92
N ASN A 575 -11.06 27.24 -15.91
CA ASN A 575 -11.73 28.52 -15.72
C ASN A 575 -13.21 28.19 -15.58
N ASP A 576 -13.76 28.48 -14.40
CA ASP A 576 -15.20 28.43 -14.20
C ASP A 576 -15.80 29.54 -15.10
N GLU A 577 -16.47 29.15 -16.21
CA GLU A 577 -17.38 30.01 -16.94
C GLU A 577 -18.74 30.09 -16.27
#